data_71ec7337adf3fee81f1044f083e88341
#
_entry.id   71ec7337adf3fee81f1044f083e88341
#
_cell.length_a   1.000
_cell.length_b   1.000
_cell.length_c   1.000
_cell.angle_alpha   90.00
_cell.angle_beta   90.00
_cell.angle_gamma   90.00
#
_symmetry.space_group_name_H-M   'P 1'
#
loop_
_entity.id
_entity.type
_entity.pdbx_description
1 polymer ?
#
loop_
_entity_poly.entity_id
_entity_poly.type
_entity_poly.pdbx_seq_one_letter_code
_entity_poly.pdbx_strand_id
1 'polypeptide(L)'
;MTDSDAVRRVGLALPRTYEREVRGRWKLRVGQIVYVAFSRDELSMGFGFPKAERDGLVASDPGTFFLPPTSDLRYQWVCAHLPRLDEQEMRELVTDAWRMCTPRMLHDLPDLPAPAMAAYGFLDAGEYGELRPLLHPSVHVTDGSVSLRGRTNVLDWVREHRVKPPTSVEVRDGQIYRWAR
;
A
#
# COMPACT_ATOMS: atom_id res chain seq x y z
N MET A 1 -4.69 16.54 -14.14
CA MET A 1 -4.51 17.11 -12.79
C MET A 1 -4.59 15.95 -11.82
N THR A 2 -3.54 15.70 -11.08
CA THR A 2 -3.42 14.61 -10.13
C THR A 2 -4.04 15.01 -8.78
N ASP A 3 -4.76 14.09 -8.15
CA ASP A 3 -5.35 14.23 -6.83
C ASP A 3 -4.99 13.03 -5.93
N SER A 4 -5.41 13.08 -4.67
CA SER A 4 -5.15 12.01 -3.71
C SER A 4 -5.80 10.68 -4.10
N ASP A 5 -6.95 10.70 -4.79
CA ASP A 5 -7.62 9.48 -5.25
C ASP A 5 -6.87 8.81 -6.39
N ALA A 6 -6.23 9.59 -7.27
CA ALA A 6 -5.33 9.05 -8.30
C ALA A 6 -4.12 8.34 -7.66
N VAL A 7 -3.51 8.94 -6.64
CA VAL A 7 -2.41 8.33 -5.87
C VAL A 7 -2.87 7.04 -5.18
N ARG A 8 -4.06 7.04 -4.55
CA ARG A 8 -4.65 5.85 -3.92
C ARG A 8 -4.86 4.72 -4.92
N ARG A 9 -5.44 5.01 -6.09
CA ARG A 9 -5.64 4.00 -7.14
C ARG A 9 -4.33 3.32 -7.55
N VAL A 10 -3.27 4.10 -7.72
CA VAL A 10 -1.94 3.55 -8.06
C VAL A 10 -1.36 2.76 -6.90
N GLY A 11 -1.32 3.36 -5.72
CA GLY A 11 -0.68 2.74 -4.56
C GLY A 11 -1.38 1.48 -4.08
N LEU A 12 -2.72 1.48 -4.02
CA LEU A 12 -3.49 0.30 -3.58
C LEU A 12 -3.47 -0.86 -4.60
N ALA A 13 -3.08 -0.60 -5.85
CA ALA A 13 -2.81 -1.65 -6.82
C ALA A 13 -1.43 -2.30 -6.65
N LEU A 14 -0.52 -1.71 -5.85
CA LEU A 14 0.82 -2.26 -5.62
C LEU A 14 0.79 -3.36 -4.53
N PRO A 15 1.58 -4.43 -4.70
CA PRO A 15 1.62 -5.56 -3.78
C PRO A 15 1.83 -5.15 -2.31
N ARG A 16 1.05 -5.76 -1.39
CA ARG A 16 1.13 -5.57 0.07
C ARG A 16 0.85 -4.15 0.54
N THR A 17 0.34 -3.27 -0.32
CA THR A 17 -0.06 -1.92 0.07
C THR A 17 -1.42 -1.93 0.73
N TYR A 18 -1.54 -1.16 1.79
CA TYR A 18 -2.80 -0.79 2.42
C TYR A 18 -2.78 0.67 2.86
N GLU A 19 -3.96 1.25 2.99
CA GLU A 19 -4.12 2.61 3.47
C GLU A 19 -4.51 2.62 4.95
N ARG A 20 -3.96 3.56 5.70
CA ARG A 20 -4.31 3.78 7.11
C ARG A 20 -4.25 5.24 7.50
N GLU A 21 -5.24 5.68 8.25
CA GLU A 21 -5.21 6.99 8.88
C GLU A 21 -4.35 6.97 10.16
N VAL A 22 -3.40 7.91 10.24
CA VAL A 22 -2.55 8.10 11.42
C VAL A 22 -2.49 9.59 11.75
N ARG A 23 -3.03 9.98 12.91
CA ARG A 23 -3.04 11.37 13.40
C ARG A 23 -3.70 12.36 12.42
N GLY A 24 -4.83 11.98 11.82
CA GLY A 24 -5.58 12.80 10.87
C GLY A 24 -4.90 12.94 9.50
N ARG A 25 -4.06 11.98 9.12
CA ARG A 25 -3.42 11.93 7.79
C ARG A 25 -3.50 10.52 7.24
N TRP A 26 -3.93 10.39 6.02
CA TRP A 26 -3.94 9.13 5.28
C TRP A 26 -2.54 8.77 4.80
N LYS A 27 -2.20 7.50 4.90
CA LYS A 27 -0.87 6.98 4.56
C LYS A 27 -0.98 5.66 3.82
N LEU A 28 -0.19 5.50 2.76
CA LEU A 28 0.01 4.21 2.11
C LEU A 28 1.21 3.52 2.74
N ARG A 29 1.03 2.25 3.07
CA ARG A 29 1.99 1.45 3.83
C ARG A 29 2.22 0.09 3.23
N VAL A 30 3.43 -0.44 3.47
CA VAL A 30 3.78 -1.84 3.28
C VAL A 30 4.30 -2.35 4.63
N GLY A 31 3.59 -3.26 5.28
CA GLY A 31 3.90 -3.65 6.65
C GLY A 31 3.90 -2.44 7.58
N GLN A 32 4.99 -2.22 8.32
CA GLN A 32 5.13 -1.06 9.21
C GLN A 32 5.71 0.18 8.51
N ILE A 33 6.11 0.08 7.24
CA ILE A 33 6.78 1.17 6.54
C ILE A 33 5.77 2.02 5.79
N VAL A 34 5.78 3.33 6.03
CA VAL A 34 5.03 4.32 5.24
C VAL A 34 5.87 4.70 4.04
N TYR A 35 5.30 4.66 2.83
CA TYR A 35 6.01 5.09 1.62
C TYR A 35 5.33 6.28 0.93
N VAL A 36 4.04 6.55 1.22
CA VAL A 36 3.33 7.79 0.87
C VAL A 36 2.53 8.26 2.08
N ALA A 37 2.52 9.57 2.33
CA ALA A 37 1.66 10.20 3.33
C ALA A 37 1.06 11.49 2.77
N PHE A 38 -0.26 11.64 2.87
CA PHE A 38 -0.96 12.86 2.43
C PHE A 38 -0.86 13.96 3.48
N SER A 39 -0.93 15.22 3.04
CA SER A 39 -1.26 16.36 3.90
C SER A 39 -2.70 16.22 4.43
N ARG A 40 -3.08 17.04 5.42
CA ARG A 40 -4.45 17.00 5.98
C ARG A 40 -5.52 17.44 5.00
N ASP A 41 -5.17 18.35 4.10
CA ASP A 41 -6.04 18.85 3.03
C ASP A 41 -5.96 17.99 1.75
N GLU A 42 -5.11 16.98 1.76
CA GLU A 42 -4.84 16.07 0.65
C GLU A 42 -4.41 16.77 -0.66
N LEU A 43 -3.93 18.01 -0.58
CA LEU A 43 -3.39 18.75 -1.75
C LEU A 43 -1.92 18.47 -2.01
N SER A 44 -1.23 17.80 -1.08
CA SER A 44 0.15 17.40 -1.25
C SER A 44 0.40 16.00 -0.66
N MET A 45 1.45 15.37 -1.14
CA MET A 45 1.95 14.11 -0.60
C MET A 45 3.42 14.20 -0.26
N GLY A 46 3.86 13.53 0.81
CA GLY A 46 5.24 13.14 1.03
C GLY A 46 5.41 11.69 0.60
N PHE A 47 6.55 11.37 0.01
CA PHE A 47 6.83 10.03 -0.50
C PHE A 47 8.30 9.66 -0.33
N GLY A 48 8.58 8.34 -0.31
CA GLY A 48 9.93 7.80 -0.24
C GLY A 48 10.74 8.19 -1.47
N PHE A 49 11.92 8.81 -1.25
CA PHE A 49 12.83 9.23 -2.32
C PHE A 49 14.27 9.22 -1.83
N PRO A 50 15.26 8.82 -2.67
CA PRO A 50 16.67 8.77 -2.25
C PRO A 50 17.15 10.13 -1.77
N LYS A 51 17.71 10.18 -0.54
CA LYS A 51 18.14 11.42 0.08
C LYS A 51 19.24 12.14 -0.72
N ALA A 52 20.11 11.39 -1.38
CA ALA A 52 21.18 11.95 -2.20
C ALA A 52 20.68 12.68 -3.45
N GLU A 53 19.51 12.34 -3.96
CA GLU A 53 18.91 12.90 -5.19
C GLU A 53 17.83 13.95 -4.89
N ARG A 54 17.39 14.03 -3.65
CA ARG A 54 16.27 14.87 -3.21
C ARG A 54 16.43 16.34 -3.55
N ASP A 55 17.61 16.90 -3.28
CA ASP A 55 17.86 18.33 -3.51
C ASP A 55 17.89 18.66 -5.01
N GLY A 56 18.35 17.71 -5.84
CA GLY A 56 18.29 17.79 -7.29
C GLY A 56 16.85 17.80 -7.81
N LEU A 57 15.98 16.92 -7.28
CA LEU A 57 14.56 16.88 -7.65
C LEU A 57 13.85 18.19 -7.28
N VAL A 58 14.05 18.70 -6.07
CA VAL A 58 13.46 19.97 -5.64
C VAL A 58 13.98 21.15 -6.48
N ALA A 59 15.27 21.16 -6.85
CA ALA A 59 15.84 22.19 -7.69
C ALA A 59 15.34 22.15 -9.15
N SER A 60 14.97 20.97 -9.65
CA SER A 60 14.47 20.81 -11.04
C SER A 60 13.09 21.43 -11.26
N ASP A 61 12.20 21.34 -10.25
CA ASP A 61 10.88 22.00 -10.26
C ASP A 61 10.45 22.38 -8.82
N PRO A 62 10.93 23.53 -8.32
CA PRO A 62 10.59 23.99 -6.97
C PRO A 62 9.12 24.43 -6.82
N GLY A 63 8.38 24.53 -7.91
CA GLY A 63 6.95 24.79 -7.90
C GLY A 63 6.12 23.54 -7.58
N THR A 64 6.64 22.37 -7.93
CA THR A 64 5.98 21.07 -7.72
C THR A 64 6.56 20.35 -6.51
N PHE A 65 7.90 20.31 -6.36
CA PHE A 65 8.58 19.58 -5.31
C PHE A 65 9.11 20.49 -4.19
N PHE A 66 9.06 19.99 -2.97
CA PHE A 66 9.56 20.72 -1.80
C PHE A 66 10.09 19.77 -0.71
N LEU A 67 10.92 20.31 0.17
CA LEU A 67 11.48 19.52 1.27
C LEU A 67 10.44 19.25 2.35
N PRO A 68 10.47 18.07 3.00
CA PRO A 68 9.64 17.80 4.16
C PRO A 68 10.02 18.71 5.34
N PRO A 69 9.17 18.80 6.40
CA PRO A 69 9.52 19.51 7.63
C PRO A 69 10.87 19.09 8.19
N THR A 70 11.54 19.97 8.91
CA THR A 70 12.90 19.74 9.45
C THR A 70 13.00 18.46 10.27
N SER A 71 11.95 18.08 11.02
CA SER A 71 11.89 16.83 11.78
C SER A 71 12.03 15.59 10.90
N ASP A 72 11.63 15.69 9.63
CA ASP A 72 11.53 14.58 8.71
C ASP A 72 12.70 14.56 7.69
N LEU A 73 13.55 15.60 7.67
CA LEU A 73 14.73 15.68 6.81
C LEU A 73 15.73 14.54 7.02
N ARG A 74 15.71 13.88 8.17
CA ARG A 74 16.52 12.69 8.47
C ARG A 74 16.13 11.47 7.64
N TYR A 75 14.87 11.40 7.19
CA TYR A 75 14.34 10.30 6.40
C TYR A 75 14.60 10.51 4.91
N GLN A 76 14.45 9.45 4.13
CA GLN A 76 14.51 9.47 2.66
C GLN A 76 13.14 9.88 2.12
N TRP A 77 12.81 11.18 2.23
CA TRP A 77 11.51 11.74 1.88
C TRP A 77 11.64 13.05 1.12
N VAL A 78 10.71 13.25 0.18
CA VAL A 78 10.44 14.52 -0.51
C VAL A 78 8.93 14.73 -0.54
N CYS A 79 8.48 15.96 -0.76
CA CYS A 79 7.07 16.31 -0.87
C CYS A 79 6.76 16.87 -2.27
N ALA A 80 5.52 16.68 -2.72
CA ALA A 80 5.02 17.26 -3.96
C ALA A 80 3.61 17.81 -3.83
N HIS A 81 3.31 18.88 -4.55
CA HIS A 81 1.96 19.42 -4.74
C HIS A 81 1.20 18.60 -5.79
N LEU A 82 0.18 17.85 -5.39
CA LEU A 82 -0.56 16.93 -6.26
C LEU A 82 -1.13 17.60 -7.51
N PRO A 83 -1.77 18.77 -7.44
CA PRO A 83 -2.33 19.40 -8.65
C PRO A 83 -1.30 19.80 -9.72
N ARG A 84 -0.01 19.81 -9.38
CA ARG A 84 1.08 20.15 -10.29
C ARG A 84 1.76 18.95 -10.92
N LEU A 85 1.58 17.76 -10.35
CA LEU A 85 2.08 16.52 -10.94
C LEU A 85 1.23 16.08 -12.12
N ASP A 86 1.86 15.61 -13.18
CA ASP A 86 1.16 14.83 -14.18
C ASP A 86 0.92 13.39 -13.68
N GLU A 87 0.00 12.68 -14.34
CA GLU A 87 -0.41 11.34 -13.87
C GLU A 87 0.70 10.30 -14.05
N GLN A 88 1.49 10.42 -15.11
CA GLN A 88 2.58 9.48 -15.37
C GLN A 88 3.71 9.66 -14.36
N GLU A 89 4.14 10.90 -14.14
CA GLU A 89 5.16 11.22 -13.14
C GLU A 89 4.73 10.78 -11.73
N MET A 90 3.49 11.07 -11.34
CA MET A 90 2.93 10.61 -10.07
C MET A 90 3.00 9.09 -9.94
N ARG A 91 2.61 8.35 -10.98
CA ARG A 91 2.64 6.89 -11.01
C ARG A 91 4.06 6.35 -10.81
N GLU A 92 5.04 6.93 -11.49
CA GLU A 92 6.45 6.56 -11.37
C GLU A 92 6.97 6.82 -9.95
N LEU A 93 6.74 8.01 -9.40
CA LEU A 93 7.18 8.38 -8.05
C LEU A 93 6.56 7.49 -6.96
N VAL A 94 5.27 7.20 -7.05
CA VAL A 94 4.57 6.30 -6.10
C VAL A 94 5.11 4.88 -6.19
N THR A 95 5.33 4.39 -7.40
CA THR A 95 5.88 3.05 -7.64
C THR A 95 7.31 2.92 -7.13
N ASP A 96 8.15 3.92 -7.37
CA ASP A 96 9.54 3.91 -6.90
C ASP A 96 9.63 4.05 -5.38
N ALA A 97 8.78 4.88 -4.77
CA ALA A 97 8.66 4.95 -3.31
C ALA A 97 8.27 3.59 -2.70
N TRP A 98 7.34 2.86 -3.33
CA TRP A 98 6.97 1.52 -2.94
C TRP A 98 8.14 0.52 -3.10
N ARG A 99 8.87 0.58 -4.21
CA ARG A 99 10.05 -0.27 -4.46
C ARG A 99 11.14 -0.09 -3.41
N MET A 100 11.32 1.12 -2.88
CA MET A 100 12.27 1.39 -1.80
C MET A 100 11.91 0.67 -0.50
N CYS A 101 10.65 0.31 -0.31
CA CYS A 101 10.13 -0.32 0.91
C CYS A 101 9.93 -1.83 0.79
N THR A 102 10.11 -2.40 -0.40
CA THR A 102 9.77 -3.78 -0.69
C THR A 102 10.96 -4.61 -1.19
N PRO A 103 11.04 -5.90 -0.80
CA PRO A 103 12.00 -6.82 -1.41
C PRO A 103 11.74 -6.99 -2.91
N ARG A 104 12.80 -7.14 -3.69
CA ARG A 104 12.72 -7.30 -5.16
C ARG A 104 11.76 -8.39 -5.61
N MET A 105 11.65 -9.48 -4.86
CA MET A 105 10.73 -10.59 -5.17
C MET A 105 9.23 -10.18 -5.20
N LEU A 106 8.88 -9.04 -4.60
CA LEU A 106 7.50 -8.53 -4.62
C LEU A 106 7.23 -7.66 -5.86
N HIS A 107 8.26 -7.22 -6.56
CA HIS A 107 8.11 -6.37 -7.74
C HIS A 107 7.48 -7.14 -8.93
N ASP A 108 7.57 -8.49 -8.91
CA ASP A 108 7.10 -9.40 -9.96
C ASP A 108 5.87 -10.21 -9.53
N LEU A 109 5.17 -9.81 -8.43
CA LEU A 109 3.95 -10.52 -8.03
C LEU A 109 2.84 -10.34 -9.07
N PRO A 110 2.00 -11.39 -9.25
CA PRO A 110 0.84 -11.29 -10.13
C PRO A 110 -0.10 -10.17 -9.66
N ASP A 111 -0.78 -9.57 -10.63
CA ASP A 111 -1.78 -8.52 -10.39
C ASP A 111 -2.96 -9.12 -9.62
N LEU A 112 -3.03 -8.83 -8.31
CA LEU A 112 -4.08 -9.31 -7.43
C LEU A 112 -5.20 -8.29 -7.30
N PRO A 113 -6.47 -8.71 -7.15
CA PRO A 113 -7.57 -7.80 -6.87
C PRO A 113 -7.31 -6.94 -5.63
N ALA A 114 -7.75 -5.67 -5.66
CA ALA A 114 -7.51 -4.70 -4.58
C ALA A 114 -7.83 -5.22 -3.16
N PRO A 115 -8.94 -5.96 -2.89
CA PRO A 115 -9.18 -6.53 -1.57
C PRO A 115 -8.12 -7.54 -1.12
N ALA A 116 -7.55 -8.31 -2.06
CA ALA A 116 -6.51 -9.28 -1.74
C ALA A 116 -5.17 -8.59 -1.46
N MET A 117 -4.87 -7.52 -2.18
CA MET A 117 -3.68 -6.70 -1.94
C MET A 117 -3.73 -6.05 -0.56
N ALA A 118 -4.87 -5.42 -0.20
CA ALA A 118 -5.08 -4.84 1.12
C ALA A 118 -4.99 -5.90 2.23
N ALA A 119 -5.67 -7.04 2.06
CA ALA A 119 -5.63 -8.13 3.04
C ALA A 119 -4.21 -8.64 3.26
N TYR A 120 -3.43 -8.81 2.20
CA TYR A 120 -2.04 -9.24 2.33
C TYR A 120 -1.17 -8.20 3.03
N GLY A 121 -1.42 -6.90 2.80
CA GLY A 121 -0.76 -5.81 3.51
C GLY A 121 -1.05 -5.84 5.02
N PHE A 122 -2.30 -6.03 5.42
CA PHE A 122 -2.69 -6.15 6.83
C PHE A 122 -2.12 -7.41 7.50
N LEU A 123 -2.10 -8.55 6.80
CA LEU A 123 -1.47 -9.79 7.28
C LEU A 123 0.02 -9.58 7.56
N ASP A 124 0.74 -8.91 6.66
CA ASP A 124 2.15 -8.62 6.82
C ASP A 124 2.44 -7.64 7.96
N ALA A 125 1.52 -6.71 8.21
CA ALA A 125 1.60 -5.76 9.31
C ALA A 125 1.17 -6.35 10.67
N GLY A 126 0.55 -7.54 10.71
CA GLY A 126 -0.05 -8.11 11.91
C GLY A 126 -1.36 -7.42 12.34
N GLU A 127 -2.00 -6.70 11.42
CA GLU A 127 -3.22 -5.92 11.68
C GLU A 127 -4.48 -6.75 11.36
N TYR A 128 -4.63 -7.89 12.03
CA TYR A 128 -5.69 -8.89 11.76
C TYR A 128 -7.11 -8.37 11.91
N GLY A 129 -7.33 -7.30 12.69
CA GLY A 129 -8.64 -6.66 12.86
C GLY A 129 -9.19 -6.09 11.55
N GLU A 130 -8.30 -5.58 10.69
CA GLU A 130 -8.64 -4.96 9.42
C GLU A 130 -9.00 -5.96 8.31
N LEU A 131 -8.77 -7.26 8.54
CA LEU A 131 -9.09 -8.31 7.56
C LEU A 131 -10.59 -8.60 7.48
N ARG A 132 -11.33 -8.41 8.59
CA ARG A 132 -12.73 -8.81 8.69
C ARG A 132 -13.62 -8.24 7.58
N PRO A 133 -13.58 -6.95 7.24
CA PRO A 133 -14.39 -6.37 6.17
C PRO A 133 -13.96 -6.83 4.77
N LEU A 134 -12.73 -7.27 4.59
CA LEU A 134 -12.20 -7.71 3.29
C LEU A 134 -12.53 -9.17 2.97
N LEU A 135 -12.90 -9.96 3.97
CA LEU A 135 -13.22 -11.38 3.82
C LEU A 135 -14.73 -11.60 3.69
N HIS A 136 -15.16 -12.31 2.66
CA HIS A 136 -16.55 -12.75 2.52
C HIS A 136 -16.95 -13.66 3.69
N PRO A 137 -18.22 -13.65 4.19
CA PRO A 137 -18.66 -14.54 5.27
C PRO A 137 -18.37 -16.03 5.03
N SER A 138 -18.49 -16.47 3.78
CA SER A 138 -18.24 -17.85 3.32
C SER A 138 -16.86 -18.01 2.67
N VAL A 139 -15.88 -17.20 3.00
CA VAL A 139 -14.52 -17.27 2.43
C VAL A 139 -13.92 -18.67 2.55
N HIS A 140 -13.26 -19.11 1.48
CA HIS A 140 -12.54 -20.36 1.41
C HIS A 140 -11.06 -20.10 1.16
N VAL A 141 -10.21 -20.49 2.10
CA VAL A 141 -8.74 -20.40 2.00
C VAL A 141 -8.18 -21.79 1.82
N THR A 142 -7.31 -21.95 0.82
CA THR A 142 -6.48 -23.16 0.66
C THR A 142 -5.02 -22.74 0.65
N ASP A 143 -4.17 -23.39 1.46
CA ASP A 143 -2.73 -23.21 1.49
C ASP A 143 -2.05 -24.58 1.69
N GLY A 144 -1.55 -25.14 0.61
CA GLY A 144 -1.02 -26.51 0.61
C GLY A 144 -2.09 -27.53 1.01
N SER A 145 -1.87 -28.22 2.14
CA SER A 145 -2.83 -29.20 2.70
C SER A 145 -3.92 -28.56 3.55
N VAL A 146 -3.85 -27.27 3.85
CA VAL A 146 -4.83 -26.55 4.67
C VAL A 146 -6.02 -26.15 3.80
N SER A 147 -7.24 -26.43 4.27
CA SER A 147 -8.48 -25.99 3.65
C SER A 147 -9.43 -25.47 4.73
N LEU A 148 -9.71 -24.15 4.71
CA LEU A 148 -10.50 -23.47 5.71
C LEU A 148 -11.71 -22.80 5.07
N ARG A 149 -12.86 -22.91 5.72
CA ARG A 149 -14.08 -22.23 5.30
C ARG A 149 -14.64 -21.36 6.42
N GLY A 150 -15.18 -20.22 6.03
CA GLY A 150 -15.82 -19.26 6.92
C GLY A 150 -14.83 -18.25 7.50
N ARG A 151 -15.31 -17.01 7.59
CA ARG A 151 -14.51 -15.84 8.00
C ARG A 151 -13.86 -16.00 9.37
N THR A 152 -14.58 -16.55 10.36
CA THR A 152 -14.06 -16.72 11.72
C THR A 152 -12.89 -17.69 11.74
N ASN A 153 -13.04 -18.86 11.14
CA ASN A 153 -11.98 -19.87 11.10
C ASN A 153 -10.72 -19.35 10.39
N VAL A 154 -10.90 -18.56 9.31
CA VAL A 154 -9.77 -17.94 8.60
C VAL A 154 -9.08 -16.89 9.48
N LEU A 155 -9.85 -16.04 10.16
CA LEU A 155 -9.29 -15.01 11.05
C LEU A 155 -8.53 -15.60 12.25
N ASP A 156 -8.98 -16.71 12.79
CA ASP A 156 -8.29 -17.39 13.89
C ASP A 156 -6.99 -18.04 13.38
N TRP A 157 -7.04 -18.71 12.24
CA TRP A 157 -5.88 -19.36 11.66
C TRP A 157 -4.77 -18.37 11.25
N VAL A 158 -5.07 -17.24 10.64
CA VAL A 158 -4.06 -16.26 10.19
C VAL A 158 -3.31 -15.58 11.34
N ARG A 159 -3.86 -15.58 12.56
CA ARG A 159 -3.17 -15.06 13.74
C ARG A 159 -2.02 -15.93 14.22
N GLU A 160 -2.11 -17.23 13.95
CA GLU A 160 -1.15 -18.24 14.38
C GLU A 160 -0.18 -18.65 13.27
N HIS A 161 -0.50 -18.32 12.03
CA HIS A 161 0.24 -18.81 10.88
C HIS A 161 0.68 -17.67 9.96
N ARG A 162 1.91 -17.75 9.48
CA ARG A 162 2.41 -16.81 8.47
C ARG A 162 1.81 -17.15 7.11
N VAL A 163 0.90 -16.31 6.64
CA VAL A 163 0.25 -16.46 5.35
C VAL A 163 1.18 -15.99 4.25
N LYS A 164 1.31 -16.80 3.20
CA LYS A 164 2.05 -16.45 1.99
C LYS A 164 1.09 -15.83 0.94
N PRO A 165 1.63 -15.08 -0.06
CA PRO A 165 0.79 -14.55 -1.14
C PRO A 165 0.02 -15.66 -1.85
N PRO A 166 -1.24 -15.42 -2.25
CA PRO A 166 -2.00 -16.39 -3.02
C PRO A 166 -1.48 -16.47 -4.45
N THR A 167 -1.72 -17.60 -5.10
CA THR A 167 -1.55 -17.77 -6.55
C THR A 167 -2.83 -17.41 -7.31
N SER A 168 -3.98 -17.49 -6.64
CA SER A 168 -5.25 -17.07 -7.19
C SER A 168 -6.21 -16.55 -6.12
N VAL A 169 -7.04 -15.58 -6.51
CA VAL A 169 -8.05 -14.96 -5.66
C VAL A 169 -9.34 -14.79 -6.45
N GLU A 170 -10.47 -15.19 -5.86
CA GLU A 170 -11.82 -14.86 -6.35
C GLU A 170 -12.44 -13.84 -5.41
N VAL A 171 -12.96 -12.75 -5.98
CA VAL A 171 -13.67 -11.67 -5.25
C VAL A 171 -15.16 -11.75 -5.57
N ARG A 172 -16.02 -11.61 -4.54
CA ARG A 172 -17.48 -11.47 -4.67
C ARG A 172 -17.93 -10.31 -3.79
N ASP A 173 -18.80 -9.47 -4.30
CA ASP A 173 -19.34 -8.30 -3.59
C ASP A 173 -18.23 -7.42 -2.96
N GLY A 174 -17.10 -7.27 -3.66
CA GLY A 174 -15.94 -6.51 -3.17
C GLY A 174 -15.13 -7.19 -2.06
N GLN A 175 -15.44 -8.45 -1.71
CA GLN A 175 -14.77 -9.21 -0.66
C GLN A 175 -14.11 -10.47 -1.21
N ILE A 176 -13.04 -10.92 -0.56
CA ILE A 176 -12.32 -12.14 -0.89
C ILE A 176 -13.22 -13.34 -0.59
N TYR A 177 -13.60 -14.06 -1.64
CA TYR A 177 -14.41 -15.28 -1.54
C TYR A 177 -13.56 -16.55 -1.58
N ARG A 178 -12.49 -16.56 -2.39
CA ARG A 178 -11.49 -17.63 -2.42
C ARG A 178 -10.08 -17.06 -2.41
N TRP A 179 -9.23 -17.73 -1.68
CA TRP A 179 -7.80 -17.47 -1.60
C TRP A 179 -7.10 -18.80 -1.72
N ALA A 180 -6.40 -19.04 -2.80
CA ALA A 180 -5.75 -20.31 -3.07
C ALA A 180 -4.25 -20.12 -3.33
N ARG A 181 -3.49 -21.10 -2.83
CA ARG A 181 -2.07 -21.24 -3.05
C ARG A 181 -1.69 -22.70 -3.31
#